data_499df184d76e9ca4bf52023afa861c89
#
_entry.id   499df184d76e9ca4bf52023afa861c89
#
_cell.length_a   1.000
_cell.length_b   1.000
_cell.length_c   1.000
_cell.angle_alpha   90.00
_cell.angle_beta   90.00
_cell.angle_gamma   90.00
#
_symmetry.space_group_name_H-M   'P 1'
#
loop_
_entity.id
_entity.type
_entity.pdbx_description
1 polymer ?
#
loop_
_entity_poly.entity_id
_entity_poly.type
_entity_poly.pdbx_seq_one_letter_code
_entity_poly.pdbx_strand_id
1 'polypeptide(L)'
;MTIRRIALLLMVLSVSCGGWTPTVLACTGIRLIAADGTVVHARTLEFGIDLESSVLVVPRGLARTGTAPNGAKGLAWTTKYASVGANGVGLPYLFDGLNEKGLAVGTFYFPTTAGYMPSTAADAPRTLAPWEVGSWLLENFASVAEVRAGIGGVVVPAVVFPAWGFVPPVHYVVHDATGQSIVIEYVGGTLHVHDDPLGVMSNSPAFDWHMTNLRNYVNFSLSNVAPVTLGSVTLEPFGQGSGMLGLPGDFTPPSRFVRAAAFSHAVLPSATGEEAVLRAFHVLNNFDIPHGAAREREKDEHGNIVADYTLWTSANDLKAKRFYFRTHDNSQIRVVDLMAMNLDAKAIATISMKGDEVFKSLAP
;
A
#
# COMPACT_ATOMS: atom_id res chain seq x y z
N MET A 1 -40.13 67.04 -1.54
CA MET A 1 -40.20 65.70 -0.93
C MET A 1 -39.50 64.73 -1.88
N THR A 2 -38.23 64.40 -1.60
CA THR A 2 -37.39 63.61 -2.46
C THR A 2 -37.03 62.31 -1.75
N ILE A 3 -37.58 61.22 -2.22
CA ILE A 3 -37.34 59.86 -1.64
C ILE A 3 -36.01 59.33 -2.19
N ARG A 4 -35.01 59.22 -1.33
CA ARG A 4 -33.75 58.53 -1.65
C ARG A 4 -33.97 57.01 -1.55
N ARG A 5 -33.79 56.28 -2.65
CA ARG A 5 -33.68 54.83 -2.69
C ARG A 5 -32.28 54.42 -2.28
N ILE A 6 -32.17 53.73 -1.16
CA ILE A 6 -30.93 53.05 -0.74
C ILE A 6 -30.90 51.70 -1.43
N ALA A 7 -29.98 51.52 -2.36
CA ALA A 7 -29.67 50.20 -2.95
C ALA A 7 -28.74 49.42 -2.00
N LEU A 8 -29.27 48.35 -1.43
CA LEU A 8 -28.48 47.42 -0.61
C LEU A 8 -27.73 46.49 -1.57
N LEU A 9 -26.42 46.66 -1.66
CA LEU A 9 -25.54 45.75 -2.44
C LEU A 9 -25.24 44.54 -1.59
N LEU A 10 -25.89 43.41 -1.88
CA LEU A 10 -25.54 42.08 -1.32
C LEU A 10 -24.26 41.60 -2.01
N MET A 11 -23.15 41.70 -1.31
CA MET A 11 -21.88 41.11 -1.69
C MET A 11 -21.96 39.60 -1.34
N VAL A 12 -22.23 38.77 -2.34
CA VAL A 12 -22.12 37.32 -2.23
C VAL A 12 -20.63 36.98 -2.20
N LEU A 13 -20.08 36.73 -1.02
CA LEU A 13 -18.79 36.08 -0.88
C LEU A 13 -18.93 34.63 -1.38
N SER A 14 -18.51 34.38 -2.60
CA SER A 14 -18.25 33.02 -3.05
C SER A 14 -16.99 32.52 -2.36
N VAL A 15 -17.17 31.77 -1.29
CA VAL A 15 -16.12 30.93 -0.71
C VAL A 15 -15.85 29.84 -1.76
N SER A 16 -14.83 30.03 -2.58
CA SER A 16 -14.27 28.96 -3.39
C SER A 16 -13.63 27.97 -2.41
N CYS A 17 -14.34 26.89 -2.07
CA CYS A 17 -13.72 25.69 -1.52
C CYS A 17 -12.72 25.23 -2.59
N GLY A 18 -11.46 25.59 -2.43
CA GLY A 18 -10.35 24.97 -3.13
C GLY A 18 -10.36 23.50 -2.78
N GLY A 19 -11.02 22.68 -3.62
CA GLY A 19 -10.98 21.25 -3.46
C GLY A 19 -9.53 20.79 -3.66
N TRP A 20 -8.91 20.25 -2.63
CA TRP A 20 -7.74 19.42 -2.78
C TRP A 20 -8.12 18.30 -3.75
N THR A 21 -7.60 18.36 -4.97
CA THR A 21 -7.64 17.19 -5.85
C THR A 21 -6.70 16.17 -5.22
N PRO A 22 -7.20 14.97 -4.89
CA PRO A 22 -6.33 13.94 -4.32
C PRO A 22 -5.20 13.67 -5.31
N THR A 23 -3.96 13.91 -4.88
CA THR A 23 -2.75 13.53 -5.61
C THR A 23 -2.83 12.07 -6.02
N VAL A 24 -2.36 11.75 -7.21
CA VAL A 24 -2.29 10.37 -7.71
C VAL A 24 -1.21 9.66 -6.91
N LEU A 25 -1.62 8.87 -5.94
CA LEU A 25 -0.72 8.13 -5.07
C LEU A 25 -0.34 6.80 -5.72
N ALA A 26 0.94 6.49 -5.70
CA ALA A 26 1.50 5.27 -6.24
C ALA A 26 1.92 4.32 -5.11
N CYS A 27 1.57 3.06 -5.21
CA CYS A 27 2.01 1.99 -4.31
C CYS A 27 2.17 0.72 -5.13
N THR A 28 3.19 -0.10 -4.85
CA THR A 28 3.37 -1.38 -5.51
C THR A 28 3.67 -2.44 -4.46
N GLY A 29 2.90 -3.53 -4.47
CA GLY A 29 3.07 -4.68 -3.57
C GLY A 29 3.41 -5.94 -4.35
N ILE A 30 4.24 -6.79 -3.75
CA ILE A 30 4.62 -8.10 -4.28
C ILE A 30 4.67 -9.14 -3.16
N ARG A 31 4.52 -10.41 -3.53
CA ARG A 31 4.80 -11.56 -2.68
C ARG A 31 5.90 -12.41 -3.33
N LEU A 32 6.91 -12.79 -2.55
CA LEU A 32 7.89 -13.81 -2.94
C LEU A 32 7.81 -15.01 -2.00
N ILE A 33 8.11 -16.19 -2.52
CA ILE A 33 8.15 -17.43 -1.72
C ILE A 33 9.55 -18.05 -1.91
N ALA A 34 10.27 -18.22 -0.80
CA ALA A 34 11.58 -18.87 -0.80
C ALA A 34 11.46 -20.40 -0.83
N ALA A 35 12.53 -21.09 -1.18
CA ALA A 35 12.60 -22.55 -1.25
C ALA A 35 12.40 -23.22 0.14
N ASP A 36 12.77 -22.52 1.23
CA ASP A 36 12.52 -22.96 2.60
C ASP A 36 11.06 -22.75 3.08
N GLY A 37 10.18 -22.34 2.18
CA GLY A 37 8.76 -22.07 2.43
C GLY A 37 8.46 -20.71 3.06
N THR A 38 9.47 -19.85 3.25
CA THR A 38 9.24 -18.49 3.77
C THR A 38 8.48 -17.64 2.75
N VAL A 39 7.40 -17.02 3.19
CA VAL A 39 6.64 -16.04 2.42
C VAL A 39 7.11 -14.64 2.81
N VAL A 40 7.42 -13.81 1.82
CA VAL A 40 7.77 -12.40 1.99
C VAL A 40 6.74 -11.54 1.30
N HIS A 41 6.03 -10.71 2.08
CA HIS A 41 5.25 -9.58 1.58
C HIS A 41 6.15 -8.35 1.50
N ALA A 42 6.16 -7.64 0.39
CA ALA A 42 6.96 -6.43 0.27
C ALA A 42 6.26 -5.38 -0.58
N ARG A 43 6.52 -4.09 -0.27
CA ARG A 43 5.90 -2.98 -1.00
C ARG A 43 6.75 -1.71 -1.01
N THR A 44 6.45 -0.83 -1.98
CA THR A 44 6.79 0.58 -1.93
C THR A 44 5.59 1.41 -1.47
N LEU A 45 5.82 2.54 -0.82
CA LEU A 45 4.81 3.55 -0.54
C LEU A 45 5.29 4.88 -1.12
N GLU A 46 4.52 5.39 -2.05
CA GLU A 46 4.72 6.68 -2.68
C GLU A 46 3.62 7.65 -2.27
N PHE A 47 4.03 8.89 -1.99
CA PHE A 47 3.12 9.97 -1.66
C PHE A 47 3.73 11.33 -2.00
N GLY A 48 2.89 12.34 -2.25
CA GLY A 48 3.34 13.70 -2.58
C GLY A 48 3.73 14.56 -1.37
N ILE A 49 3.50 14.06 -0.16
CA ILE A 49 3.91 14.71 1.11
C ILE A 49 4.50 13.66 2.06
N ASP A 50 5.37 14.09 2.97
CA ASP A 50 5.86 13.23 4.05
C ASP A 50 4.68 12.82 4.95
N LEU A 51 4.47 11.51 5.08
CA LEU A 51 3.45 10.92 5.96
C LEU A 51 3.93 10.78 7.40
N GLU A 52 5.14 11.25 7.73
CA GLU A 52 5.75 11.13 9.05
C GLU A 52 5.67 9.71 9.62
N SER A 53 5.91 8.73 8.75
CA SER A 53 5.78 7.31 9.09
C SER A 53 6.77 6.90 10.17
N SER A 54 6.30 6.03 11.04
CA SER A 54 7.09 5.36 12.09
C SER A 54 6.76 3.88 12.08
N VAL A 55 7.65 3.04 12.61
CA VAL A 55 7.32 1.65 12.89
C VAL A 55 6.59 1.59 14.23
N LEU A 56 5.40 1.00 14.22
CA LEU A 56 4.66 0.70 15.43
C LEU A 56 4.80 -0.78 15.79
N VAL A 57 4.95 -1.06 17.08
CA VAL A 57 4.77 -2.40 17.65
C VAL A 57 3.52 -2.37 18.50
N VAL A 58 2.48 -3.06 18.05
CA VAL A 58 1.17 -3.12 18.71
C VAL A 58 1.11 -4.41 19.51
N PRO A 59 1.04 -4.35 20.84
CA PRO A 59 0.98 -5.54 21.69
C PRO A 59 -0.42 -6.18 21.73
N ARG A 60 -0.50 -7.37 22.27
CA ARG A 60 -1.77 -8.05 22.58
C ARG A 60 -2.50 -7.36 23.72
N GLY A 61 -3.83 -7.55 23.79
CA GLY A 61 -4.65 -7.14 24.92
C GLY A 61 -4.95 -5.65 24.99
N LEU A 62 -4.66 -4.87 23.96
CA LEU A 62 -5.05 -3.47 23.89
C LEU A 62 -6.51 -3.33 23.50
N ALA A 63 -7.25 -2.52 24.25
CA ALA A 63 -8.59 -2.11 23.85
C ALA A 63 -8.52 -1.10 22.70
N ARG A 64 -9.25 -1.36 21.63
CA ARG A 64 -9.33 -0.53 20.44
C ARG A 64 -10.78 -0.13 20.18
N THR A 65 -10.98 0.99 19.54
CA THR A 65 -12.31 1.44 19.12
C THR A 65 -12.20 2.04 17.74
N GLY A 66 -12.98 1.53 16.80
CA GLY A 66 -13.08 2.04 15.46
C GLY A 66 -13.87 3.36 15.40
N THR A 67 -13.85 3.97 14.23
CA THR A 67 -14.51 5.25 13.94
C THR A 67 -15.67 5.01 12.99
N ALA A 68 -16.86 5.45 13.41
CA ALA A 68 -18.04 5.49 12.57
C ALA A 68 -18.26 6.91 12.00
N PRO A 69 -19.15 7.10 10.99
CA PRO A 69 -19.46 8.42 10.45
C PRO A 69 -19.79 9.47 11.52
N ASN A 70 -19.46 10.72 11.23
CA ASN A 70 -19.64 11.88 12.13
C ASN A 70 -18.86 11.77 13.46
N GLY A 71 -17.76 11.00 13.50
CA GLY A 71 -16.94 10.84 14.70
C GLY A 71 -17.56 9.96 15.80
N ALA A 72 -18.63 9.24 15.48
CA ALA A 72 -19.23 8.28 16.43
C ALA A 72 -18.27 7.10 16.66
N LYS A 73 -18.40 6.45 17.83
CA LYS A 73 -17.63 5.24 18.14
C LYS A 73 -18.09 4.08 17.26
N GLY A 74 -17.13 3.45 16.61
CA GLY A 74 -17.32 2.26 15.79
C GLY A 74 -17.18 0.96 16.57
N LEU A 75 -16.72 -0.10 15.87
CA LEU A 75 -16.44 -1.41 16.42
C LEU A 75 -15.44 -1.32 17.58
N ALA A 76 -15.75 -1.96 18.69
CA ALA A 76 -14.80 -2.16 19.79
C ALA A 76 -14.18 -3.56 19.70
N TRP A 77 -12.83 -3.64 19.82
CA TRP A 77 -12.13 -4.93 19.88
C TRP A 77 -10.95 -4.88 20.85
N THR A 78 -10.44 -6.03 21.16
CA THR A 78 -9.18 -6.17 21.89
C THR A 78 -8.18 -6.86 20.98
N THR A 79 -6.96 -6.34 20.88
CA THR A 79 -5.91 -6.94 20.04
C THR A 79 -5.63 -8.37 20.48
N LYS A 80 -5.93 -9.32 19.61
CA LYS A 80 -5.70 -10.76 19.85
C LYS A 80 -4.26 -11.14 19.55
N TYR A 81 -3.67 -10.54 18.53
CA TYR A 81 -2.31 -10.79 18.10
C TYR A 81 -1.49 -9.51 18.14
N ALA A 82 -0.23 -9.63 18.56
CA ALA A 82 0.74 -8.55 18.42
C ALA A 82 1.14 -8.38 16.95
N SER A 83 1.42 -7.15 16.57
CA SER A 83 1.79 -6.80 15.19
C SER A 83 2.89 -5.73 15.14
N VAL A 84 3.58 -5.67 14.02
CA VAL A 84 4.61 -4.66 13.72
C VAL A 84 4.46 -4.18 12.29
N GLY A 85 4.72 -2.90 12.06
CA GLY A 85 4.67 -2.34 10.72
C GLY A 85 4.73 -0.82 10.70
N ALA A 86 4.64 -0.26 9.51
CA ALA A 86 4.68 1.18 9.29
C ALA A 86 3.27 1.80 9.39
N ASN A 87 3.18 2.93 10.09
CA ASN A 87 2.00 3.79 10.12
C ASN A 87 2.16 4.98 9.14
N GLY A 88 1.22 5.90 9.19
CA GLY A 88 1.30 7.21 8.54
C GLY A 88 0.47 8.24 9.29
N VAL A 89 0.80 9.51 9.11
CA VAL A 89 0.12 10.70 9.65
C VAL A 89 -0.14 10.65 11.15
N GLY A 90 0.78 10.04 11.89
CA GLY A 90 0.69 9.92 13.34
C GLY A 90 -0.42 8.98 13.85
N LEU A 91 -1.11 8.24 12.96
CA LEU A 91 -2.17 7.33 13.35
C LEU A 91 -1.61 6.11 14.12
N PRO A 92 -2.35 5.60 15.12
CA PRO A 92 -2.00 4.37 15.82
C PRO A 92 -2.44 3.11 15.05
N TYR A 93 -2.41 3.17 13.71
CA TYR A 93 -2.83 2.11 12.78
C TYR A 93 -1.74 1.84 11.76
N LEU A 94 -1.57 0.55 11.41
CA LEU A 94 -0.57 0.10 10.46
C LEU A 94 -1.11 0.21 9.02
N PHE A 95 -0.34 0.84 8.15
CA PHE A 95 -0.60 0.90 6.70
C PHE A 95 0.07 -0.27 5.98
N ASP A 96 1.13 -0.82 6.56
CA ASP A 96 1.81 -2.03 6.12
C ASP A 96 2.41 -2.74 7.34
N GLY A 97 2.36 -4.06 7.37
CA GLY A 97 2.96 -4.80 8.47
C GLY A 97 2.54 -6.26 8.53
N LEU A 98 3.01 -6.91 9.58
CA LEU A 98 2.71 -8.31 9.86
C LEU A 98 2.36 -8.52 11.34
N ASN A 99 1.70 -9.64 11.63
CA ASN A 99 1.45 -10.07 13.00
C ASN A 99 2.27 -11.31 13.39
N GLU A 100 2.23 -11.65 14.66
CA GLU A 100 2.95 -12.81 15.24
C GLU A 100 2.54 -14.18 14.70
N LYS A 101 1.42 -14.27 13.96
CA LYS A 101 0.97 -15.49 13.27
C LYS A 101 1.49 -15.57 11.84
N GLY A 102 2.07 -14.49 11.32
CA GLY A 102 2.56 -14.41 9.95
C GLY A 102 1.48 -14.06 8.95
N LEU A 103 0.44 -13.36 9.37
CA LEU A 103 -0.45 -12.62 8.48
C LEU A 103 0.19 -11.27 8.20
N ALA A 104 0.24 -10.86 6.93
CA ALA A 104 0.65 -9.53 6.51
C ALA A 104 -0.51 -8.81 5.83
N VAL A 105 -0.59 -7.50 6.03
CA VAL A 105 -1.57 -6.63 5.39
C VAL A 105 -0.88 -5.37 4.88
N GLY A 106 -1.14 -5.02 3.62
CA GLY A 106 -0.79 -3.73 3.04
C GLY A 106 -2.04 -2.94 2.69
N THR A 107 -2.09 -1.67 3.10
CA THR A 107 -3.13 -0.71 2.71
C THR A 107 -2.59 0.14 1.57
N PHE A 108 -3.33 0.20 0.46
CA PHE A 108 -2.94 0.89 -0.77
C PHE A 108 -3.97 1.95 -1.13
N TYR A 109 -3.52 3.04 -1.72
CA TYR A 109 -4.41 4.09 -2.17
C TYR A 109 -5.20 3.64 -3.41
N PHE A 110 -6.51 3.96 -3.44
CA PHE A 110 -7.45 3.45 -4.43
C PHE A 110 -8.38 4.56 -4.95
N PRO A 111 -7.80 5.66 -5.46
CA PRO A 111 -8.55 6.83 -5.89
C PRO A 111 -9.46 6.50 -7.08
N THR A 112 -10.53 7.27 -7.24
CA THR A 112 -11.51 7.16 -8.33
C THR A 112 -12.30 5.85 -8.41
N THR A 113 -11.90 4.82 -7.67
CA THR A 113 -12.51 3.47 -7.72
C THR A 113 -13.14 3.08 -6.38
N ALA A 114 -12.54 3.49 -5.25
CA ALA A 114 -13.10 3.20 -3.94
C ALA A 114 -14.54 3.69 -3.79
N GLY A 115 -15.43 2.79 -3.39
CA GLY A 115 -16.85 3.07 -3.16
C GLY A 115 -17.33 2.28 -1.95
N TYR A 116 -17.29 2.92 -0.78
CA TYR A 116 -17.55 2.28 0.51
C TYR A 116 -19.03 1.92 0.74
N MET A 117 -19.26 1.06 1.73
CA MET A 117 -20.57 0.53 2.03
C MET A 117 -21.53 1.63 2.56
N PRO A 118 -22.81 1.59 2.24
CA PRO A 118 -23.80 2.39 2.95
C PRO A 118 -23.87 1.96 4.43
N SER A 119 -24.13 2.89 5.32
CA SER A 119 -24.29 2.60 6.75
C SER A 119 -25.33 3.49 7.39
N THR A 120 -25.90 3.00 8.49
CA THR A 120 -26.83 3.70 9.36
C THR A 120 -26.24 3.81 10.77
N ALA A 121 -26.86 4.57 11.65
CA ALA A 121 -26.44 4.65 13.06
C ALA A 121 -26.47 3.28 13.76
N ALA A 122 -27.35 2.37 13.34
CA ALA A 122 -27.43 1.01 13.89
C ALA A 122 -26.21 0.14 13.55
N ASP A 123 -25.47 0.49 12.51
CA ASP A 123 -24.28 -0.23 12.09
C ASP A 123 -23.03 0.15 12.90
N ALA A 124 -23.08 1.23 13.68
CA ALA A 124 -21.93 1.75 14.42
C ALA A 124 -21.14 0.68 15.20
N PRO A 125 -21.79 -0.26 15.96
CA PRO A 125 -21.04 -1.28 16.72
C PRO A 125 -20.20 -2.26 15.88
N ARG A 126 -20.37 -2.28 14.55
CA ARG A 126 -19.60 -3.10 13.62
C ARG A 126 -18.90 -2.29 12.54
N THR A 127 -18.76 -0.98 12.74
CA THR A 127 -18.18 -0.05 11.76
C THR A 127 -16.69 0.17 12.03
N LEU A 128 -15.91 0.14 10.95
CA LEU A 128 -14.51 0.56 10.90
C LEU A 128 -14.35 1.66 9.85
N ALA A 129 -13.55 2.67 10.16
CA ALA A 129 -13.11 3.60 9.14
C ALA A 129 -12.12 2.92 8.15
N PRO A 130 -12.02 3.38 6.91
CA PRO A 130 -11.15 2.75 5.91
C PRO A 130 -9.69 2.58 6.36
N TRP A 131 -9.12 3.54 7.06
CA TRP A 131 -7.72 3.49 7.54
C TRP A 131 -7.48 2.53 8.72
N GLU A 132 -8.53 1.99 9.32
CA GLU A 132 -8.47 1.10 10.50
C GLU A 132 -8.47 -0.39 10.11
N VAL A 133 -9.00 -0.70 8.93
CA VAL A 133 -9.25 -2.08 8.47
C VAL A 133 -7.96 -2.91 8.48
N GLY A 134 -6.85 -2.38 7.93
CA GLY A 134 -5.57 -3.10 7.88
C GLY A 134 -5.07 -3.54 9.26
N SER A 135 -5.09 -2.62 10.24
CA SER A 135 -4.72 -2.93 11.62
C SER A 135 -5.69 -3.91 12.27
N TRP A 136 -7.00 -3.72 12.09
CA TRP A 136 -7.99 -4.65 12.62
C TRP A 136 -7.79 -6.08 12.10
N LEU A 137 -7.44 -6.24 10.82
CA LEU A 137 -7.10 -7.54 10.24
C LEU A 137 -5.89 -8.17 10.92
N LEU A 138 -4.79 -7.41 11.07
CA LEU A 138 -3.57 -7.89 11.74
C LEU A 138 -3.80 -8.24 13.21
N GLU A 139 -4.62 -7.46 13.89
CA GLU A 139 -4.88 -7.59 15.32
C GLU A 139 -5.82 -8.76 15.66
N ASN A 140 -6.63 -9.27 14.70
CA ASN A 140 -7.71 -10.23 14.99
C ASN A 140 -7.58 -11.58 14.28
N PHE A 141 -6.87 -11.69 13.15
CA PHE A 141 -6.83 -12.90 12.32
C PHE A 141 -5.43 -13.47 12.21
N ALA A 142 -5.34 -14.79 12.06
CA ALA A 142 -4.07 -15.51 11.92
C ALA A 142 -3.77 -15.95 10.49
N SER A 143 -4.75 -15.96 9.60
CA SER A 143 -4.63 -16.46 8.23
C SER A 143 -5.58 -15.77 7.26
N VAL A 144 -5.28 -15.88 5.97
CA VAL A 144 -6.16 -15.44 4.88
C VAL A 144 -7.53 -16.10 4.97
N ALA A 145 -7.60 -17.38 5.34
CA ALA A 145 -8.87 -18.09 5.51
C ALA A 145 -9.74 -17.47 6.62
N GLU A 146 -9.14 -17.10 7.76
CA GLU A 146 -9.84 -16.42 8.84
C GLU A 146 -10.30 -15.02 8.43
N VAL A 147 -9.47 -14.26 7.69
CA VAL A 147 -9.84 -12.94 7.16
C VAL A 147 -11.05 -13.07 6.24
N ARG A 148 -11.02 -14.01 5.29
CA ARG A 148 -12.12 -14.25 4.35
C ARG A 148 -13.43 -14.58 5.07
N ALA A 149 -13.37 -15.36 6.12
CA ALA A 149 -14.55 -15.72 6.93
C ALA A 149 -15.06 -14.53 7.77
N GLY A 150 -14.17 -13.64 8.22
CA GLY A 150 -14.51 -12.58 9.18
C GLY A 150 -14.79 -11.21 8.59
N ILE A 151 -14.25 -10.86 7.42
CA ILE A 151 -14.33 -9.51 6.86
C ILE A 151 -15.77 -9.06 6.56
N GLY A 152 -16.66 -9.96 6.20
CA GLY A 152 -18.07 -9.67 5.98
C GLY A 152 -18.85 -9.30 7.25
N GLY A 153 -18.28 -9.50 8.43
CA GLY A 153 -18.90 -9.13 9.71
C GLY A 153 -18.81 -7.65 10.04
N VAL A 154 -17.99 -6.88 9.34
CA VAL A 154 -17.82 -5.43 9.56
C VAL A 154 -18.41 -4.62 8.43
N VAL A 155 -18.76 -3.37 8.74
CA VAL A 155 -19.19 -2.36 7.77
C VAL A 155 -18.09 -1.31 7.66
N VAL A 156 -17.69 -1.01 6.43
CA VAL A 156 -16.68 0.02 6.14
C VAL A 156 -17.35 1.11 5.31
N PRO A 157 -17.90 2.16 5.96
CA PRO A 157 -18.52 3.27 5.27
C PRO A 157 -17.53 4.35 4.89
N ALA A 158 -17.99 5.33 4.15
CA ALA A 158 -17.24 6.54 3.83
C ALA A 158 -17.11 7.41 5.10
N VAL A 159 -15.99 7.28 5.81
CA VAL A 159 -15.65 8.10 6.98
C VAL A 159 -14.63 9.15 6.56
N VAL A 160 -14.93 10.42 6.81
CA VAL A 160 -14.00 11.53 6.54
C VAL A 160 -12.83 11.45 7.54
N PHE A 161 -11.61 11.44 7.04
CA PHE A 161 -10.42 11.55 7.89
C PHE A 161 -10.22 13.03 8.27
N PRO A 162 -10.29 13.37 9.57
CA PRO A 162 -10.38 14.78 9.97
C PRO A 162 -9.18 15.62 9.53
N ALA A 163 -7.97 15.06 9.53
CA ALA A 163 -6.77 15.79 9.14
C ALA A 163 -6.70 16.11 7.64
N TRP A 164 -7.40 15.34 6.79
CA TRP A 164 -7.41 15.54 5.34
C TRP A 164 -8.71 16.18 4.82
N GLY A 165 -9.79 16.16 5.61
CA GLY A 165 -11.09 16.70 5.20
C GLY A 165 -11.81 15.88 4.13
N PHE A 166 -11.30 14.70 3.76
CA PHE A 166 -11.93 13.78 2.80
C PHE A 166 -11.84 12.33 3.28
N VAL A 167 -12.57 11.45 2.60
CA VAL A 167 -12.54 10.00 2.86
C VAL A 167 -11.34 9.39 2.15
N PRO A 168 -10.35 8.82 2.89
CA PRO A 168 -9.20 8.17 2.24
C PRO A 168 -9.66 6.99 1.38
N PRO A 169 -9.47 7.04 0.05
CA PRO A 169 -9.82 5.94 -0.83
C PRO A 169 -8.71 4.89 -0.74
N VAL A 170 -9.00 3.74 -0.14
CA VAL A 170 -8.02 2.66 0.06
C VAL A 170 -8.60 1.29 -0.23
N HIS A 171 -7.72 0.34 -0.55
CA HIS A 171 -7.97 -1.09 -0.64
C HIS A 171 -6.81 -1.86 0.02
N TYR A 172 -6.94 -3.18 0.14
CA TYR A 172 -6.03 -3.94 0.98
C TYR A 172 -5.58 -5.21 0.27
N VAL A 173 -4.30 -5.56 0.45
CA VAL A 173 -3.79 -6.89 0.13
C VAL A 173 -3.47 -7.62 1.43
N VAL A 174 -3.75 -8.91 1.47
CA VAL A 174 -3.49 -9.77 2.63
C VAL A 174 -2.75 -11.01 2.17
N HIS A 175 -1.63 -11.32 2.83
CA HIS A 175 -0.87 -12.55 2.62
C HIS A 175 -0.70 -13.30 3.94
N ASP A 176 -0.58 -14.61 3.90
CA ASP A 176 -0.23 -15.38 5.08
C ASP A 176 0.99 -16.29 4.89
N ALA A 177 1.46 -16.87 5.98
CA ALA A 177 2.64 -17.73 6.00
C ALA A 177 2.49 -19.03 5.19
N THR A 178 1.27 -19.38 4.72
CA THR A 178 1.02 -20.51 3.83
C THR A 178 1.19 -20.14 2.35
N GLY A 179 1.36 -18.85 2.06
CA GLY A 179 1.43 -18.30 0.72
C GLY A 179 0.07 -17.97 0.09
N GLN A 180 -1.02 -18.07 0.83
CA GLN A 180 -2.31 -17.57 0.35
C GLN A 180 -2.31 -16.05 0.27
N SER A 181 -3.05 -15.51 -0.69
CA SER A 181 -3.18 -14.09 -0.94
C SER A 181 -4.58 -13.72 -1.38
N ILE A 182 -5.09 -12.60 -0.85
CA ILE A 182 -6.35 -11.99 -1.27
C ILE A 182 -6.21 -10.48 -1.36
N VAL A 183 -7.05 -9.90 -2.22
CA VAL A 183 -7.27 -8.46 -2.30
C VAL A 183 -8.68 -8.16 -1.80
N ILE A 184 -8.81 -7.14 -0.97
CA ILE A 184 -10.08 -6.68 -0.40
C ILE A 184 -10.33 -5.26 -0.92
N GLU A 185 -11.45 -5.09 -1.61
CA GLU A 185 -11.87 -3.82 -2.21
C GLU A 185 -13.31 -3.50 -1.83
N TYR A 186 -13.58 -2.22 -1.67
CA TYR A 186 -14.94 -1.69 -1.58
C TYR A 186 -15.22 -0.87 -2.84
N VAL A 187 -16.10 -1.38 -3.70
CA VAL A 187 -16.43 -0.78 -5.00
C VAL A 187 -17.95 -0.71 -5.15
N GLY A 188 -18.47 0.44 -5.55
CA GLY A 188 -19.92 0.62 -5.74
C GLY A 188 -20.78 0.33 -4.50
N GLY A 189 -20.25 0.55 -3.31
CA GLY A 189 -20.96 0.28 -2.05
C GLY A 189 -20.89 -1.18 -1.58
N THR A 190 -20.08 -2.04 -2.23
CA THR A 190 -20.03 -3.47 -1.98
C THR A 190 -18.62 -3.93 -1.66
N LEU A 191 -18.51 -4.88 -0.72
CA LEU A 191 -17.26 -5.59 -0.42
C LEU A 191 -16.97 -6.63 -1.50
N HIS A 192 -15.76 -6.57 -2.05
CA HIS A 192 -15.21 -7.57 -2.95
C HIS A 192 -13.96 -8.20 -2.32
N VAL A 193 -13.87 -9.53 -2.36
CA VAL A 193 -12.70 -10.29 -1.88
C VAL A 193 -12.23 -11.18 -3.02
N HIS A 194 -11.13 -10.79 -3.65
CA HIS A 194 -10.54 -11.48 -4.79
C HIS A 194 -9.43 -12.43 -4.33
N ASP A 195 -9.31 -13.59 -4.97
CA ASP A 195 -8.08 -14.38 -4.88
C ASP A 195 -6.99 -13.65 -5.66
N ASP A 196 -5.79 -13.57 -5.05
CA ASP A 196 -4.62 -12.97 -5.68
C ASP A 196 -3.55 -14.04 -5.95
N PRO A 197 -3.67 -14.79 -7.04
CA PRO A 197 -2.74 -15.88 -7.35
C PRO A 197 -1.32 -15.39 -7.63
N LEU A 198 -1.17 -14.15 -8.07
CA LEU A 198 0.13 -13.57 -8.42
C LEU A 198 0.85 -12.92 -7.23
N GLY A 199 0.13 -12.61 -6.15
CA GLY A 199 0.68 -11.91 -5.00
C GLY A 199 1.12 -10.47 -5.35
N VAL A 200 0.37 -9.80 -6.23
CA VAL A 200 0.74 -8.49 -6.76
C VAL A 200 -0.39 -7.50 -6.57
N MET A 201 -0.04 -6.31 -6.10
CA MET A 201 -0.98 -5.21 -5.91
C MET A 201 -0.39 -3.88 -6.40
N SER A 202 -1.26 -3.00 -6.89
CA SER A 202 -0.93 -1.59 -7.15
C SER A 202 -2.09 -0.69 -6.67
N ASN A 203 -2.52 0.27 -7.46
CA ASN A 203 -3.63 1.17 -7.13
C ASN A 203 -4.79 0.96 -8.11
N SER A 204 -5.61 2.00 -8.34
CA SER A 204 -6.70 1.95 -9.34
C SER A 204 -6.22 1.58 -10.76
N PRO A 205 -7.06 0.92 -11.55
CA PRO A 205 -8.43 0.49 -11.30
C PRO A 205 -8.56 -0.72 -10.35
N ALA A 206 -9.78 -1.33 -10.27
CA ALA A 206 -10.04 -2.51 -9.46
C ALA A 206 -9.17 -3.72 -9.87
N PHE A 207 -8.95 -4.64 -8.94
CA PHE A 207 -8.04 -5.77 -9.09
C PHE A 207 -8.40 -6.69 -10.29
N ASP A 208 -9.67 -6.96 -10.51
CA ASP A 208 -10.15 -7.76 -11.63
C ASP A 208 -9.84 -7.12 -12.99
N TRP A 209 -9.86 -5.79 -13.06
CA TRP A 209 -9.42 -5.07 -14.26
C TRP A 209 -7.92 -5.28 -14.51
N HIS A 210 -7.08 -5.20 -13.46
CA HIS A 210 -5.64 -5.45 -13.60
C HIS A 210 -5.36 -6.87 -14.10
N MET A 211 -6.06 -7.86 -13.55
CA MET A 211 -5.96 -9.26 -14.00
C MET A 211 -6.39 -9.42 -15.47
N THR A 212 -7.43 -8.69 -15.87
CA THR A 212 -7.88 -8.67 -17.28
C THR A 212 -6.83 -8.00 -18.17
N ASN A 213 -6.24 -6.87 -17.75
CA ASN A 213 -5.22 -6.14 -18.50
C ASN A 213 -3.95 -6.97 -18.75
N LEU A 214 -3.57 -7.88 -17.85
CA LEU A 214 -2.43 -8.79 -18.06
C LEU A 214 -2.54 -9.60 -19.35
N ARG A 215 -3.75 -9.86 -19.86
CA ARG A 215 -3.99 -10.58 -21.12
C ARG A 215 -3.40 -9.87 -22.35
N ASN A 216 -3.11 -8.56 -22.25
CA ASN A 216 -2.41 -7.82 -23.30
C ASN A 216 -0.90 -8.15 -23.37
N TYR A 217 -0.36 -8.84 -22.35
CA TYR A 217 1.07 -9.12 -22.19
C TYR A 217 1.42 -10.59 -22.25
N VAL A 218 0.57 -11.41 -22.89
CA VAL A 218 0.75 -12.87 -23.02
C VAL A 218 2.03 -13.27 -23.75
N ASN A 219 2.64 -12.36 -24.51
CA ASN A 219 3.85 -12.61 -25.31
C ASN A 219 5.14 -12.35 -24.52
N PHE A 220 5.10 -11.84 -23.29
CA PHE A 220 6.33 -11.65 -22.55
C PHE A 220 6.95 -13.01 -22.16
N SER A 221 8.27 -13.08 -22.18
CA SER A 221 9.04 -14.28 -21.87
C SER A 221 10.22 -13.93 -20.95
N LEU A 222 10.58 -14.85 -20.05
CA LEU A 222 11.77 -14.74 -19.22
C LEU A 222 13.05 -15.01 -20.02
N SER A 223 12.92 -15.67 -21.17
CA SER A 223 14.02 -15.99 -22.07
C SER A 223 14.11 -14.99 -23.22
N ASN A 224 15.30 -14.79 -23.74
CA ASN A 224 15.48 -14.00 -24.96
C ASN A 224 14.74 -14.61 -26.14
N VAL A 225 14.23 -13.76 -27.01
CA VAL A 225 13.60 -14.22 -28.25
C VAL A 225 14.66 -14.77 -29.23
N ALA A 226 14.28 -15.77 -30.03
CA ALA A 226 15.15 -16.30 -31.07
C ALA A 226 15.29 -15.29 -32.22
N PRO A 227 16.43 -15.31 -32.97
CA PRO A 227 16.55 -14.54 -34.19
C PRO A 227 15.45 -14.89 -35.21
N VAL A 228 15.03 -13.91 -35.98
CA VAL A 228 14.02 -14.06 -37.04
C VAL A 228 14.64 -13.68 -38.39
N THR A 229 14.46 -14.52 -39.40
CA THR A 229 14.94 -14.26 -40.77
C THR A 229 13.78 -13.79 -41.63
N LEU A 230 13.95 -12.60 -42.23
CA LEU A 230 13.02 -12.00 -43.19
C LEU A 230 13.73 -11.84 -44.54
N GLY A 231 13.35 -12.66 -45.50
CA GLY A 231 14.10 -12.72 -46.76
C GLY A 231 15.56 -13.14 -46.56
N SER A 232 16.51 -12.27 -46.92
CA SER A 232 17.95 -12.50 -46.74
C SER A 232 18.52 -11.83 -45.46
N VAL A 233 17.69 -11.20 -44.61
CA VAL A 233 18.14 -10.46 -43.42
C VAL A 233 17.79 -11.26 -42.18
N THR A 234 18.79 -11.54 -41.34
CA THR A 234 18.56 -12.10 -40.02
C THR A 234 18.54 -10.99 -38.99
N LEU A 235 17.43 -10.89 -38.25
CA LEU A 235 17.21 -9.94 -37.16
C LEU A 235 17.55 -10.66 -35.84
N GLU A 236 18.58 -10.22 -35.18
CA GLU A 236 18.99 -10.74 -33.87
C GLU A 236 18.58 -9.76 -32.76
N PRO A 237 18.15 -10.24 -31.57
CA PRO A 237 17.85 -9.36 -30.46
C PRO A 237 19.11 -8.66 -29.93
N PHE A 238 18.93 -7.41 -29.44
CA PHE A 238 20.01 -6.65 -28.79
C PHE A 238 20.15 -7.08 -27.34
N GLY A 239 21.12 -7.92 -27.02
CA GLY A 239 21.50 -8.29 -25.65
C GLY A 239 20.44 -9.11 -24.91
N GLN A 240 20.51 -9.07 -23.57
CA GLN A 240 19.66 -9.84 -22.67
C GLN A 240 18.34 -9.09 -22.35
N GLY A 241 17.27 -9.87 -22.06
CA GLY A 241 15.97 -9.31 -21.66
C GLY A 241 15.02 -9.05 -22.83
N SER A 242 15.35 -9.48 -24.06
CA SER A 242 14.51 -9.27 -25.25
C SER A 242 13.12 -9.89 -25.15
N GLY A 243 12.94 -10.93 -24.33
CA GLY A 243 11.62 -11.52 -24.08
C GLY A 243 10.66 -10.63 -23.28
N MET A 244 11.18 -9.58 -22.62
CA MET A 244 10.37 -8.59 -21.89
C MET A 244 10.16 -7.30 -22.68
N LEU A 245 10.53 -7.27 -23.96
CA LEU A 245 10.30 -6.10 -24.81
C LEU A 245 8.81 -5.76 -24.90
N GLY A 246 8.47 -4.50 -24.64
CA GLY A 246 7.09 -4.03 -24.65
C GLY A 246 6.42 -3.99 -23.25
N LEU A 247 7.11 -4.40 -22.18
CA LEU A 247 6.61 -4.10 -20.83
C LEU A 247 6.55 -2.58 -20.63
N PRO A 248 5.46 -2.06 -20.04
CA PRO A 248 5.29 -0.62 -19.88
C PRO A 248 6.26 -0.04 -18.84
N GLY A 249 6.90 1.09 -19.14
CA GLY A 249 7.95 1.69 -18.31
C GLY A 249 7.50 2.85 -17.43
N ASP A 250 6.26 3.34 -17.59
CA ASP A 250 5.75 4.49 -16.85
C ASP A 250 5.33 4.16 -15.41
N PHE A 251 5.03 5.19 -14.60
CA PHE A 251 4.68 5.05 -13.19
C PHE A 251 3.17 4.88 -12.93
N THR A 252 2.33 4.74 -13.94
CA THR A 252 0.89 4.52 -13.72
C THR A 252 0.62 3.18 -13.04
N PRO A 253 -0.46 3.07 -12.24
CA PRO A 253 -0.80 1.82 -11.57
C PRO A 253 -0.92 0.61 -12.50
N PRO A 254 -1.58 0.69 -13.68
CA PRO A 254 -1.63 -0.42 -14.62
C PRO A 254 -0.25 -0.89 -15.08
N SER A 255 0.64 0.03 -15.38
CA SER A 255 2.00 -0.26 -15.83
C SER A 255 2.85 -0.89 -14.72
N ARG A 256 2.71 -0.39 -13.50
CA ARG A 256 3.39 -0.95 -12.32
C ARG A 256 2.87 -2.35 -11.98
N PHE A 257 1.56 -2.59 -12.07
CA PHE A 257 0.98 -3.93 -11.86
C PHE A 257 1.56 -4.95 -12.84
N VAL A 258 1.62 -4.62 -14.13
CA VAL A 258 2.18 -5.50 -15.17
C VAL A 258 3.67 -5.80 -14.89
N ARG A 259 4.48 -4.78 -14.58
CA ARG A 259 5.90 -5.00 -14.25
C ARG A 259 6.06 -5.81 -12.96
N ALA A 260 5.26 -5.54 -11.93
CA ALA A 260 5.32 -6.27 -10.67
C ALA A 260 5.00 -7.75 -10.88
N ALA A 261 3.96 -8.07 -11.66
CA ALA A 261 3.65 -9.45 -12.03
C ALA A 261 4.81 -10.10 -12.81
N ALA A 262 5.35 -9.42 -13.83
CA ALA A 262 6.46 -9.94 -14.62
C ALA A 262 7.71 -10.15 -13.76
N PHE A 263 8.15 -9.16 -12.98
CA PHE A 263 9.42 -9.22 -12.25
C PHE A 263 9.37 -10.14 -11.03
N SER A 264 8.27 -10.17 -10.27
CA SER A 264 8.15 -11.07 -9.12
C SER A 264 8.15 -12.55 -9.54
N HIS A 265 7.67 -12.86 -10.74
CA HIS A 265 7.68 -14.21 -11.29
C HIS A 265 8.94 -14.53 -12.14
N ALA A 266 9.71 -13.51 -12.53
CA ALA A 266 10.97 -13.69 -13.29
C ALA A 266 12.16 -14.02 -12.41
N VAL A 267 12.17 -13.58 -11.15
CA VAL A 267 13.31 -13.78 -10.26
C VAL A 267 13.46 -15.25 -9.89
N LEU A 268 14.71 -15.72 -9.86
CA LEU A 268 15.00 -17.08 -9.41
C LEU A 268 14.61 -17.25 -7.94
N PRO A 269 14.10 -18.42 -7.53
CA PRO A 269 13.77 -18.68 -6.14
C PRO A 269 14.96 -18.42 -5.21
N SER A 270 14.72 -17.75 -4.10
CA SER A 270 15.70 -17.59 -3.02
C SER A 270 15.75 -18.86 -2.17
N ALA A 271 16.90 -19.21 -1.63
CA ALA A 271 17.02 -20.39 -0.78
C ALA A 271 16.35 -20.17 0.58
N THR A 272 16.48 -18.95 1.14
CA THR A 272 15.99 -18.58 2.47
C THR A 272 15.11 -17.34 2.44
N GLY A 273 14.35 -17.11 3.54
CA GLY A 273 13.54 -15.92 3.71
C GLY A 273 14.38 -14.62 3.66
N GLU A 274 15.58 -14.62 4.26
CA GLU A 274 16.44 -13.44 4.27
C GLU A 274 16.93 -13.08 2.86
N GLU A 275 17.30 -14.09 2.04
CA GLU A 275 17.60 -13.87 0.63
C GLU A 275 16.37 -13.37 -0.14
N ALA A 276 15.18 -13.89 0.16
CA ALA A 276 13.94 -13.44 -0.46
C ALA A 276 13.61 -11.98 -0.11
N VAL A 277 13.88 -11.54 1.12
CA VAL A 277 13.79 -10.13 1.54
C VAL A 277 14.70 -9.26 0.68
N LEU A 278 15.99 -9.60 0.56
CA LEU A 278 16.92 -8.83 -0.28
C LEU A 278 16.48 -8.81 -1.75
N ARG A 279 16.00 -9.94 -2.25
CA ARG A 279 15.46 -10.05 -3.62
C ARG A 279 14.23 -9.20 -3.82
N ALA A 280 13.34 -9.11 -2.81
CA ALA A 280 12.18 -8.24 -2.85
C ALA A 280 12.58 -6.77 -2.98
N PHE A 281 13.59 -6.30 -2.23
CA PHE A 281 14.13 -4.95 -2.39
C PHE A 281 14.70 -4.72 -3.79
N HIS A 282 15.39 -5.71 -4.38
CA HIS A 282 15.89 -5.60 -5.76
C HIS A 282 14.75 -5.51 -6.80
N VAL A 283 13.70 -6.30 -6.65
CA VAL A 283 12.51 -6.18 -7.50
C VAL A 283 11.88 -4.80 -7.35
N LEU A 284 11.70 -4.35 -6.10
CA LEU A 284 11.04 -3.09 -5.79
C LEU A 284 11.85 -1.85 -6.18
N ASN A 285 13.17 -1.95 -6.39
CA ASN A 285 13.96 -0.87 -6.98
C ASN A 285 13.45 -0.43 -8.36
N ASN A 286 12.73 -1.28 -9.09
CA ASN A 286 12.11 -0.93 -10.37
C ASN A 286 10.84 -0.09 -10.22
N PHE A 287 10.38 0.13 -9.00
CA PHE A 287 9.19 0.91 -8.64
C PHE A 287 9.53 2.12 -7.78
N ASP A 288 10.81 2.33 -7.51
CA ASP A 288 11.30 3.51 -6.81
C ASP A 288 11.11 4.75 -7.69
N ILE A 289 10.25 5.68 -7.26
CA ILE A 289 9.94 6.92 -7.99
C ILE A 289 10.85 8.01 -7.43
N PRO A 290 11.78 8.53 -8.24
CA PRO A 290 12.63 9.65 -7.83
C PRO A 290 11.78 10.89 -7.58
N HIS A 291 12.11 11.67 -6.55
CA HIS A 291 11.41 12.91 -6.23
C HIS A 291 11.38 13.85 -7.47
N GLY A 292 10.18 14.25 -7.86
CA GLY A 292 9.95 15.10 -9.03
C GLY A 292 9.77 14.36 -10.36
N ALA A 293 9.87 13.02 -10.43
CA ALA A 293 9.62 12.26 -11.66
C ALA A 293 8.12 12.11 -11.99
N ALA A 294 7.27 12.05 -10.95
CA ALA A 294 5.81 12.00 -11.08
C ALA A 294 5.21 13.27 -10.46
N ARG A 295 4.77 14.21 -11.29
CA ARG A 295 4.33 15.54 -10.86
C ARG A 295 2.87 15.75 -11.12
N GLU A 296 2.21 16.41 -10.18
CA GLU A 296 0.91 17.00 -10.43
C GLU A 296 1.00 18.14 -11.44
N ARG A 297 -0.09 18.34 -12.17
CA ARG A 297 -0.18 19.44 -13.12
C ARG A 297 -0.25 20.79 -12.43
N GLU A 298 -0.91 20.82 -11.28
CA GLU A 298 -1.14 22.04 -10.51
C GLU A 298 -0.13 22.10 -9.35
N LYS A 299 0.20 23.31 -8.96
CA LYS A 299 1.03 23.59 -7.79
C LYS A 299 0.16 23.66 -6.54
N ASP A 300 0.78 23.46 -5.37
CA ASP A 300 0.10 23.67 -4.10
C ASP A 300 -0.26 25.17 -3.87
N GLU A 301 -0.97 25.46 -2.78
CA GLU A 301 -1.37 26.82 -2.41
C GLU A 301 -0.19 27.78 -2.15
N HIS A 302 1.01 27.23 -1.95
CA HIS A 302 2.25 27.97 -1.76
C HIS A 302 3.07 28.10 -3.05
N GLY A 303 2.58 27.55 -4.17
CA GLY A 303 3.26 27.59 -5.47
C GLY A 303 4.35 26.53 -5.65
N ASN A 304 4.45 25.54 -4.77
CA ASN A 304 5.41 24.45 -4.88
C ASN A 304 4.93 23.39 -5.87
N ILE A 305 5.88 22.67 -6.46
CA ILE A 305 5.60 21.48 -7.26
C ILE A 305 5.17 20.36 -6.34
N VAL A 306 3.98 19.81 -6.57
CA VAL A 306 3.54 18.57 -5.91
C VAL A 306 4.01 17.39 -6.74
N ALA A 307 4.75 16.48 -6.15
CA ALA A 307 5.32 15.33 -6.84
C ALA A 307 5.33 14.11 -5.92
N ASP A 308 4.78 13.02 -6.43
CA ASP A 308 4.87 11.73 -5.74
C ASP A 308 6.29 11.17 -5.85
N TYR A 309 6.77 10.60 -4.76
CA TYR A 309 8.04 9.88 -4.71
C TYR A 309 7.96 8.74 -3.69
N THR A 310 8.86 7.79 -3.78
CA THR A 310 8.90 6.67 -2.85
C THR A 310 9.40 7.14 -1.48
N LEU A 311 8.48 7.22 -0.50
CA LEU A 311 8.81 7.59 0.87
C LEU A 311 9.57 6.47 1.58
N TRP A 312 9.11 5.25 1.41
CA TRP A 312 9.75 4.07 1.99
C TRP A 312 9.40 2.78 1.22
N THR A 313 10.27 1.80 1.37
CA THR A 313 10.08 0.42 0.92
C THR A 313 10.15 -0.50 2.12
N SER A 314 9.23 -1.46 2.22
CA SER A 314 9.19 -2.47 3.29
C SER A 314 9.23 -3.88 2.73
N ALA A 315 9.66 -4.82 3.58
CA ALA A 315 9.53 -6.25 3.36
C ALA A 315 9.23 -6.96 4.69
N ASN A 316 8.28 -7.87 4.66
CA ASN A 316 7.78 -8.60 5.81
C ASN A 316 8.12 -10.08 5.65
N ASP A 317 9.03 -10.61 6.45
CA ASP A 317 9.29 -12.06 6.53
C ASP A 317 8.24 -12.68 7.44
N LEU A 318 7.29 -13.41 6.85
CA LEU A 318 6.14 -13.96 7.57
C LEU A 318 6.49 -15.19 8.41
N LYS A 319 7.63 -15.84 8.16
CA LYS A 319 8.12 -16.98 8.95
C LYS A 319 8.94 -16.51 10.15
N ALA A 320 9.88 -15.59 9.95
CA ALA A 320 10.71 -15.04 11.02
C ALA A 320 10.00 -13.95 11.84
N LYS A 321 8.87 -13.40 11.36
CA LYS A 321 8.12 -12.30 11.98
C LYS A 321 8.95 -11.01 12.07
N ARG A 322 9.64 -10.67 11.00
CA ARG A 322 10.53 -9.52 10.90
C ARG A 322 9.99 -8.52 9.90
N PHE A 323 9.95 -7.26 10.29
CA PHE A 323 9.61 -6.11 9.45
C PHE A 323 10.88 -5.39 9.03
N TYR A 324 11.21 -5.41 7.75
CA TYR A 324 12.35 -4.73 7.15
C TYR A 324 11.88 -3.47 6.43
N PHE A 325 12.68 -2.41 6.47
CA PHE A 325 12.36 -1.18 5.76
C PHE A 325 13.59 -0.36 5.41
N ARG A 326 13.45 0.50 4.41
CA ARG A 326 14.34 1.63 4.11
C ARG A 326 13.47 2.83 3.76
N THR A 327 14.02 4.04 3.83
CA THR A 327 13.32 5.28 3.51
C THR A 327 13.99 5.99 2.34
N HIS A 328 13.34 7.04 1.82
CA HIS A 328 13.93 7.91 0.80
C HIS A 328 15.28 8.49 1.25
N ASP A 329 15.34 8.95 2.50
CA ASP A 329 16.51 9.64 3.05
C ASP A 329 17.55 8.68 3.67
N ASN A 330 17.27 7.39 3.75
CA ASN A 330 18.18 6.39 4.27
C ASN A 330 17.97 5.05 3.56
N SER A 331 18.90 4.71 2.66
CA SER A 331 18.87 3.50 1.84
C SER A 331 19.24 2.22 2.60
N GLN A 332 19.75 2.33 3.84
CA GLN A 332 20.08 1.17 4.66
C GLN A 332 18.82 0.39 5.02
N ILE A 333 18.82 -0.91 4.78
CA ILE A 333 17.75 -1.79 5.21
C ILE A 333 17.88 -1.99 6.72
N ARG A 334 16.84 -1.57 7.45
CA ARG A 334 16.71 -1.72 8.91
C ARG A 334 15.64 -2.75 9.20
N VAL A 335 15.71 -3.40 10.35
CA VAL A 335 14.80 -4.49 10.72
C VAL A 335 14.29 -4.34 12.14
N VAL A 336 13.00 -4.66 12.32
CA VAL A 336 12.39 -4.86 13.64
C VAL A 336 11.93 -6.32 13.71
N ASP A 337 12.47 -7.07 14.67
CA ASP A 337 12.06 -8.44 14.96
C ASP A 337 10.92 -8.40 15.98
N LEU A 338 9.71 -8.72 15.53
CA LEU A 338 8.53 -8.69 16.39
C LEU A 338 8.68 -9.63 17.60
N MET A 339 9.31 -10.80 17.41
CA MET A 339 9.43 -11.80 18.47
C MET A 339 10.47 -11.42 19.54
N ALA A 340 11.32 -10.43 19.27
CA ALA A 340 12.24 -9.85 20.24
C ALA A 340 11.59 -8.71 21.07
N MET A 341 10.37 -8.30 20.72
CA MET A 341 9.67 -7.21 21.40
C MET A 341 8.79 -7.73 22.54
N ASN A 342 8.39 -6.84 23.46
CA ASN A 342 7.42 -7.18 24.51
C ASN A 342 6.00 -7.21 23.91
N LEU A 343 5.53 -8.40 23.55
CA LEU A 343 4.23 -8.61 22.91
C LEU A 343 3.03 -8.38 23.85
N ASP A 344 3.25 -8.32 25.15
CA ASP A 344 2.22 -8.11 26.19
C ASP A 344 2.37 -6.76 26.89
N ALA A 345 3.08 -5.82 26.25
CA ALA A 345 3.21 -4.44 26.73
C ALA A 345 1.82 -3.78 26.88
N LYS A 346 1.74 -2.70 27.66
CA LYS A 346 0.48 -2.01 27.94
C LYS A 346 0.21 -0.82 27.00
N ALA A 347 1.14 -0.55 26.10
CA ALA A 347 1.05 0.54 25.14
C ALA A 347 1.75 0.17 23.83
N ILE A 348 1.37 0.84 22.74
CA ILE A 348 2.04 0.77 21.44
C ILE A 348 3.43 1.39 21.60
N ALA A 349 4.45 0.68 21.12
CA ALA A 349 5.79 1.23 20.99
C ALA A 349 5.96 1.85 19.60
N THR A 350 6.63 3.00 19.54
CA THR A 350 6.92 3.71 18.31
C THR A 350 8.44 3.78 18.10
N ILE A 351 8.89 3.37 16.91
CA ILE A 351 10.28 3.39 16.48
C ILE A 351 10.38 4.33 15.28
N SER A 352 11.24 5.32 15.34
CA SER A 352 11.42 6.27 14.23
C SER A 352 11.95 5.57 12.97
N MET A 353 11.34 5.86 11.83
CA MET A 353 11.87 5.50 10.51
C MET A 353 12.87 6.54 9.99
N LYS A 354 12.98 7.71 10.63
CA LYS A 354 13.92 8.76 10.24
C LYS A 354 15.36 8.34 10.53
N GLY A 355 16.28 8.91 9.80
CA GLY A 355 17.71 8.70 9.95
C GLY A 355 18.44 9.15 8.69
N ASP A 356 19.62 9.75 8.85
CA ASP A 356 20.41 10.23 7.74
C ASP A 356 21.08 9.07 6.98
N GLU A 357 21.29 9.26 5.68
CA GLU A 357 22.07 8.33 4.87
C GLU A 357 23.54 8.29 5.35
N VAL A 358 24.09 7.11 5.43
CA VAL A 358 25.48 6.92 5.86
C VAL A 358 26.31 6.38 4.70
N PHE A 359 27.20 7.21 4.17
CA PHE A 359 28.16 6.80 3.18
C PHE A 359 29.41 6.21 3.87
N LYS A 360 29.59 4.89 3.79
CA LYS A 360 30.77 4.23 4.34
C LYS A 360 32.01 4.57 3.49
N SER A 361 32.92 5.40 4.03
CA SER A 361 34.23 5.60 3.39
C SER A 361 35.06 4.30 3.43
N LEU A 362 35.60 3.91 2.28
CA LEU A 362 36.52 2.79 2.17
C LEU A 362 37.98 3.27 2.10
N ALA A 363 38.20 4.58 2.09
CA ALA A 363 39.56 5.13 2.19
C ALA A 363 40.09 4.97 3.64
N PRO A 364 41.39 4.67 3.83
CA PRO A 364 42.00 4.59 5.16
C PRO A 364 42.02 5.91 5.87
#